data_f48b6834b873889724e91fa01aeaadf0
#
_entry.id   f48b6834b873889724e91fa01aeaadf0
#
_cell.length_a   1.000
_cell.length_b   1.000
_cell.length_c   1.000
_cell.angle_alpha   90.00
_cell.angle_beta   90.00
_cell.angle_gamma   90.00
#
_symmetry.space_group_name_H-M   'P 1'
#
loop_
_entity.id
_entity.type
_entity.pdbx_description
1 polymer ?
#
loop_
_entity_poly.entity_id
_entity_poly.type
_entity_poly.pdbx_seq_one_letter_code
_entity_poly.pdbx_strand_id
1 'polypeptide(L)'
;MIPLEEAQNYVLDRVFQLSEEKLDISSAYSRVTAEVVTSKELVPPFDNTAVDGYAVKAADTDGATETNEVTLEVVGSIPAGVQPDFEIQHGQTARIMTGAPLPQGADAVVMVEWTNVGENENAVRVNRSVKTGDHIRKAGEDLCPGDQVIDQGTSLTPAHIGLLAGLGVYQVSVIRRPTVGIFSTGDELVEGSQTLLPGQIRDSNRFSLIALLESDGFETIDLGLIPDNKDAIEETVQEGIGKCDALITTGGVSMGDYDYVKVVLNDMGDMRWMQIAIKPAKPFAFGVVEGVPVFGLPGNPVSSMVSYLSLIHI
;
A
#
# COMPACT_ATOMS: atom_id res chain seq x y z
N MET A 1 -10.03 33.32 -12.15
CA MET A 1 -9.11 32.18 -12.30
C MET A 1 -8.40 32.00 -10.97
N ILE A 2 -8.45 30.81 -10.41
CA ILE A 2 -7.89 30.51 -9.08
C ILE A 2 -6.67 29.61 -9.22
N PRO A 3 -5.71 29.63 -8.27
CA PRO A 3 -4.61 28.65 -8.21
C PRO A 3 -5.13 27.21 -8.12
N LEU A 4 -4.31 26.25 -8.56
CA LEU A 4 -4.66 24.83 -8.48
C LEU A 4 -4.82 24.40 -7.02
N GLU A 5 -3.92 24.81 -6.16
CA GLU A 5 -3.92 24.49 -4.72
C GLU A 5 -5.18 24.99 -4.01
N GLU A 6 -5.74 26.15 -4.42
CA GLU A 6 -7.02 26.63 -3.88
C GLU A 6 -8.18 25.73 -4.27
N ALA A 7 -8.17 25.21 -5.51
CA ALA A 7 -9.20 24.29 -5.96
C ALA A 7 -9.06 22.93 -5.26
N GLN A 8 -7.84 22.42 -5.08
CA GLN A 8 -7.55 21.19 -4.34
C GLN A 8 -8.04 21.28 -2.90
N ASN A 9 -7.68 22.34 -2.18
CA ASN A 9 -8.13 22.57 -0.81
C ASN A 9 -9.66 22.63 -0.73
N TYR A 10 -10.31 23.32 -1.70
CA TYR A 10 -11.76 23.42 -1.74
C TYR A 10 -12.45 22.05 -1.89
N VAL A 11 -11.87 21.13 -2.66
CA VAL A 11 -12.34 19.74 -2.80
C VAL A 11 -12.09 18.96 -1.52
N LEU A 12 -10.86 18.97 -1.01
CA LEU A 12 -10.45 18.20 0.18
C LEU A 12 -11.24 18.57 1.44
N ASP A 13 -11.59 19.85 1.61
CA ASP A 13 -12.41 20.33 2.73
C ASP A 13 -13.87 19.82 2.70
N ARG A 14 -14.30 19.19 1.59
CA ARG A 14 -15.70 18.79 1.36
C ARG A 14 -15.88 17.31 1.04
N VAL A 15 -14.80 16.55 0.95
CA VAL A 15 -14.84 15.10 0.87
C VAL A 15 -14.61 14.52 2.26
N PHE A 16 -15.16 13.33 2.54
CA PHE A 16 -15.01 12.70 3.84
C PHE A 16 -14.45 11.30 3.70
N GLN A 17 -13.80 10.87 4.76
CA GLN A 17 -13.33 9.51 4.89
C GLN A 17 -14.53 8.54 4.90
N LEU A 18 -14.42 7.48 4.12
CA LEU A 18 -15.42 6.43 4.05
C LEU A 18 -15.32 5.50 5.28
N SER A 19 -16.29 4.59 5.39
CA SER A 19 -16.33 3.61 6.48
C SER A 19 -15.17 2.61 6.41
N GLU A 20 -14.87 2.02 7.54
CA GLU A 20 -13.88 0.96 7.68
C GLU A 20 -14.48 -0.40 7.32
N GLU A 21 -13.62 -1.29 6.84
CA GLU A 21 -13.90 -2.71 6.68
C GLU A 21 -12.69 -3.54 7.07
N LYS A 22 -12.91 -4.80 7.46
CA LYS A 22 -11.82 -5.75 7.75
C LYS A 22 -11.60 -6.64 6.55
N LEU A 23 -10.34 -6.75 6.14
CA LEU A 23 -9.91 -7.61 5.04
C LEU A 23 -8.81 -8.56 5.48
N ASP A 24 -8.79 -9.73 4.84
CA ASP A 24 -7.61 -10.58 4.88
C ASP A 24 -6.45 -9.89 4.15
N ILE A 25 -5.24 -10.02 4.67
CA ILE A 25 -4.05 -9.34 4.10
C ILE A 25 -3.79 -9.70 2.63
N SER A 26 -4.21 -10.89 2.19
CA SER A 26 -4.15 -11.29 0.78
C SER A 26 -4.96 -10.40 -0.16
N SER A 27 -5.95 -9.67 0.36
CA SER A 27 -6.81 -8.73 -0.38
C SER A 27 -6.55 -7.26 -0.02
N ALA A 28 -5.56 -7.00 0.85
CA ALA A 28 -5.32 -5.68 1.41
C ALA A 28 -4.28 -4.84 0.63
N TYR A 29 -3.65 -5.39 -0.41
CA TYR A 29 -2.72 -4.62 -1.25
C TYR A 29 -3.40 -3.38 -1.83
N SER A 30 -2.71 -2.25 -1.82
CA SER A 30 -3.20 -0.91 -2.24
C SER A 30 -4.41 -0.37 -1.46
N ARG A 31 -4.78 -0.99 -0.34
CA ARG A 31 -5.81 -0.45 0.56
C ARG A 31 -5.17 0.51 1.56
N VAL A 32 -5.97 1.43 2.08
CA VAL A 32 -5.54 2.43 3.06
C VAL A 32 -5.92 1.97 4.46
N THR A 33 -4.96 1.92 5.39
CA THR A 33 -5.19 1.50 6.77
C THR A 33 -6.15 2.44 7.50
N ALA A 34 -7.15 1.87 8.19
CA ALA A 34 -8.11 2.62 8.99
C ALA A 34 -7.61 2.91 10.41
N GLU A 35 -6.65 2.14 10.88
CA GLU A 35 -6.06 2.25 12.22
C GLU A 35 -4.55 2.03 12.20
N VAL A 36 -3.88 2.42 13.28
CA VAL A 36 -2.46 2.12 13.50
C VAL A 36 -2.30 0.62 13.75
N VAL A 37 -1.34 -0.01 13.08
CA VAL A 37 -0.96 -1.40 13.35
C VAL A 37 0.26 -1.42 14.28
N THR A 38 0.16 -2.19 15.37
CA THR A 38 1.24 -2.39 16.34
C THR A 38 1.69 -3.85 16.38
N SER A 39 2.98 -4.08 16.65
CA SER A 39 3.48 -5.43 16.89
C SER A 39 2.88 -6.00 18.19
N LYS A 40 2.51 -7.27 18.16
CA LYS A 40 2.12 -8.05 19.35
C LYS A 40 3.20 -9.01 19.79
N GLU A 41 4.23 -9.17 18.98
CA GLU A 41 5.29 -10.14 19.14
C GLU A 41 6.67 -9.48 19.10
N LEU A 42 7.67 -10.18 19.62
CA LEU A 42 9.08 -9.84 19.45
C LEU A 42 9.52 -10.21 18.02
N VAL A 43 10.33 -9.37 17.39
CA VAL A 43 11.00 -9.69 16.12
C VAL A 43 12.50 -9.44 16.30
N PRO A 44 13.35 -10.46 16.19
CA PRO A 44 13.02 -11.89 16.12
C PRO A 44 12.39 -12.39 17.45
N PRO A 45 11.66 -13.52 17.44
CA PRO A 45 10.96 -14.01 18.64
C PRO A 45 11.88 -14.65 19.71
N PHE A 46 13.12 -14.98 19.36
CA PHE A 46 14.15 -15.55 20.22
C PHE A 46 15.55 -15.15 19.74
N ASP A 47 16.53 -15.26 20.64
CA ASP A 47 17.94 -15.09 20.26
C ASP A 47 18.33 -16.14 19.21
N ASN A 48 18.82 -15.69 18.05
CA ASN A 48 19.18 -16.56 16.94
C ASN A 48 20.50 -16.13 16.30
N THR A 49 21.08 -17.02 15.50
CA THR A 49 22.26 -16.67 14.72
C THR A 49 21.95 -15.92 13.44
N ALA A 50 22.76 -14.88 13.15
CA ALA A 50 22.71 -14.13 11.91
C ALA A 50 23.43 -14.82 10.74
N VAL A 51 24.20 -15.87 11.01
CA VAL A 51 25.11 -16.51 10.06
C VAL A 51 25.12 -18.03 10.22
N ASP A 52 25.55 -18.74 9.19
CA ASP A 52 25.92 -20.15 9.31
C ASP A 52 27.26 -20.28 10.02
N GLY A 53 27.37 -21.14 11.03
CA GLY A 53 28.59 -21.23 11.81
C GLY A 53 28.54 -22.27 12.90
N TYR A 54 29.20 -21.91 14.00
CA TYR A 54 29.33 -22.74 15.19
C TYR A 54 28.99 -21.93 16.43
N ALA A 55 28.01 -22.37 17.20
CA ALA A 55 27.64 -21.76 18.47
C ALA A 55 28.69 -22.10 19.52
N VAL A 56 29.28 -21.10 20.17
CA VAL A 56 30.42 -21.23 21.08
C VAL A 56 30.19 -20.43 22.35
N LYS A 57 30.97 -20.75 23.39
CA LYS A 57 31.35 -19.77 24.42
C LYS A 57 32.49 -18.93 23.86
N ALA A 58 32.31 -17.62 23.79
CA ALA A 58 33.29 -16.71 23.20
C ALA A 58 34.68 -16.89 23.83
N ALA A 59 34.74 -17.08 25.15
CA ALA A 59 35.99 -17.33 25.90
C ALA A 59 36.76 -18.57 25.40
N ASP A 60 36.10 -19.56 24.83
CA ASP A 60 36.75 -20.76 24.28
C ASP A 60 37.46 -20.48 22.95
N THR A 61 37.24 -19.31 22.35
CA THR A 61 37.93 -18.89 21.13
C THR A 61 39.06 -17.91 21.37
N ASP A 62 39.36 -17.59 22.63
CA ASP A 62 40.39 -16.63 22.98
C ASP A 62 41.77 -17.05 22.44
N GLY A 63 42.44 -16.12 21.76
CA GLY A 63 43.75 -16.35 21.15
C GLY A 63 43.71 -17.12 19.83
N ALA A 64 42.52 -17.45 19.30
CA ALA A 64 42.42 -18.07 17.99
C ALA A 64 42.85 -17.09 16.89
N THR A 65 43.76 -17.54 16.03
CA THR A 65 44.26 -16.82 14.85
C THR A 65 44.48 -17.81 13.70
N GLU A 66 44.69 -17.35 12.49
CA GLU A 66 45.00 -18.18 11.32
C GLU A 66 46.26 -19.07 11.53
N THR A 67 47.17 -18.65 12.39
CA THR A 67 48.41 -19.41 12.72
C THR A 67 48.32 -20.16 14.04
N ASN A 68 47.30 -19.90 14.85
CA ASN A 68 47.06 -20.57 16.13
C ASN A 68 45.58 -20.89 16.27
N GLU A 69 45.16 -22.00 15.70
CA GLU A 69 43.77 -22.42 15.72
C GLU A 69 43.39 -23.04 17.07
N VAL A 70 42.17 -22.78 17.52
CA VAL A 70 41.59 -23.45 18.71
C VAL A 70 40.68 -24.57 18.24
N THR A 71 40.87 -25.77 18.81
CA THR A 71 40.03 -26.95 18.49
C THR A 71 38.87 -27.06 19.48
N LEU A 72 37.65 -27.19 18.98
CA LEU A 72 36.43 -27.40 19.76
C LEU A 72 35.75 -28.71 19.37
N GLU A 73 35.14 -29.39 20.35
CA GLU A 73 34.36 -30.60 20.16
C GLU A 73 32.96 -30.25 19.63
N VAL A 74 32.54 -30.81 18.49
CA VAL A 74 31.24 -30.63 17.92
C VAL A 74 30.27 -31.63 18.55
N VAL A 75 29.36 -31.14 19.41
CA VAL A 75 28.41 -31.98 20.15
C VAL A 75 27.04 -32.14 19.45
N GLY A 76 26.79 -31.37 18.41
CA GLY A 76 25.54 -31.45 17.69
C GLY A 76 25.41 -30.47 16.51
N SER A 77 24.22 -30.48 15.89
CA SER A 77 23.88 -29.57 14.81
C SER A 77 22.46 -29.03 15.02
N ILE A 78 22.28 -27.74 14.82
CA ILE A 78 21.04 -27.00 15.09
C ILE A 78 20.57 -26.39 13.76
N PRO A 79 19.68 -27.06 13.03
CA PRO A 79 19.03 -26.49 11.86
C PRO A 79 17.99 -25.45 12.27
N ALA A 80 17.63 -24.54 11.35
CA ALA A 80 16.55 -23.60 11.58
C ALA A 80 15.22 -24.33 11.87
N GLY A 81 14.44 -23.80 12.83
CA GLY A 81 13.15 -24.36 13.23
C GLY A 81 13.24 -25.50 14.25
N VAL A 82 14.44 -25.85 14.73
CA VAL A 82 14.66 -26.85 15.77
C VAL A 82 15.17 -26.18 17.03
N GLN A 83 14.46 -26.39 18.14
CA GLN A 83 14.94 -25.97 19.46
C GLN A 83 16.01 -26.98 19.96
N PRO A 84 17.26 -26.55 20.26
CA PRO A 84 18.26 -27.42 20.82
C PRO A 84 17.86 -27.93 22.22
N ASP A 85 18.09 -29.21 22.48
CA ASP A 85 17.82 -29.89 23.75
C ASP A 85 19.11 -30.20 24.57
N PHE A 86 20.21 -29.59 24.17
CA PHE A 86 21.51 -29.72 24.82
C PHE A 86 22.11 -28.37 25.17
N GLU A 87 23.12 -28.38 26.07
CA GLU A 87 23.88 -27.21 26.51
C GLU A 87 25.34 -27.30 26.04
N ILE A 88 25.91 -26.17 25.62
CA ILE A 88 27.32 -26.06 25.25
C ILE A 88 28.15 -25.89 26.49
N GLN A 89 29.06 -26.86 26.76
CA GLN A 89 30.03 -26.79 27.82
C GLN A 89 31.35 -26.16 27.34
N HIS A 90 32.31 -25.92 28.28
CA HIS A 90 33.62 -25.43 27.93
C HIS A 90 34.35 -26.38 26.97
N GLY A 91 34.95 -25.85 25.90
CA GLY A 91 35.64 -26.60 24.85
C GLY A 91 34.68 -27.26 23.83
N GLN A 92 33.37 -27.07 23.98
CA GLN A 92 32.34 -27.62 23.07
C GLN A 92 31.76 -26.57 22.15
N THR A 93 31.19 -27.04 21.04
CA THR A 93 30.48 -26.23 20.07
C THR A 93 29.38 -27.05 19.38
N ALA A 94 28.41 -26.39 18.74
CA ALA A 94 27.47 -27.02 17.88
C ALA A 94 27.42 -26.30 16.53
N ARG A 95 27.28 -27.07 15.45
CA ARG A 95 27.03 -26.53 14.14
C ARG A 95 25.66 -25.85 14.17
N ILE A 96 25.54 -24.59 13.71
CA ILE A 96 24.31 -23.81 13.75
C ILE A 96 24.06 -23.17 12.40
N MET A 97 22.80 -23.18 11.95
CA MET A 97 22.38 -22.60 10.68
C MET A 97 21.70 -21.26 10.91
N THR A 98 21.85 -20.35 9.96
CA THR A 98 21.22 -19.02 9.98
C THR A 98 19.75 -19.06 10.42
N GLY A 99 19.37 -18.23 11.37
CA GLY A 99 18.02 -18.15 11.94
C GLY A 99 17.71 -19.23 13.00
N ALA A 100 18.61 -20.17 13.26
CA ALA A 100 18.41 -21.18 14.31
C ALA A 100 18.59 -20.56 15.71
N PRO A 101 17.81 -21.02 16.71
CA PRO A 101 17.94 -20.56 18.10
C PRO A 101 19.28 -20.96 18.71
N LEU A 102 19.86 -20.08 19.54
CA LEU A 102 21.08 -20.38 20.26
C LEU A 102 20.85 -21.49 21.31
N PRO A 103 21.78 -22.48 21.41
CA PRO A 103 21.74 -23.44 22.49
C PRO A 103 22.12 -22.78 23.81
N GLN A 104 21.64 -23.36 24.91
CA GLN A 104 22.08 -22.95 26.25
C GLN A 104 23.61 -23.06 26.36
N GLY A 105 24.23 -22.11 27.08
CA GLY A 105 25.68 -22.08 27.29
C GLY A 105 26.47 -21.39 26.18
N ALA A 106 25.96 -21.22 24.98
CA ALA A 106 26.60 -20.43 23.94
C ALA A 106 26.28 -18.94 24.10
N ASP A 107 27.27 -18.08 23.87
CA ASP A 107 27.13 -16.62 23.93
C ASP A 107 27.70 -15.89 22.71
N ALA A 108 28.16 -16.63 21.69
CA ALA A 108 28.61 -16.12 20.40
C ALA A 108 28.48 -17.19 19.30
N VAL A 109 28.61 -16.75 18.05
CA VAL A 109 28.69 -17.65 16.89
C VAL A 109 29.95 -17.33 16.10
N VAL A 110 30.75 -18.37 15.79
CA VAL A 110 31.86 -18.28 14.86
C VAL A 110 31.35 -18.59 13.47
N MET A 111 31.58 -17.71 12.49
CA MET A 111 31.19 -17.95 11.08
C MET A 111 31.89 -19.18 10.53
N VAL A 112 31.24 -19.94 9.67
CA VAL A 112 31.80 -21.14 9.04
C VAL A 112 33.12 -20.82 8.28
N GLU A 113 33.22 -19.63 7.70
CA GLU A 113 34.42 -19.16 6.98
C GLU A 113 35.65 -18.96 7.88
N TRP A 114 35.44 -18.89 9.19
CA TRP A 114 36.50 -18.77 10.19
C TRP A 114 36.82 -20.10 10.86
N THR A 115 36.48 -21.20 10.19
CA THR A 115 36.70 -22.53 10.70
C THR A 115 37.34 -23.44 9.67
N ASN A 116 38.07 -24.43 10.15
CA ASN A 116 38.64 -25.52 9.37
C ASN A 116 38.19 -26.88 9.93
N VAL A 117 38.20 -27.90 9.09
CA VAL A 117 37.87 -29.27 9.50
C VAL A 117 38.87 -29.71 10.56
N GLY A 118 38.38 -30.27 11.67
CA GLY A 118 39.21 -30.81 12.72
C GLY A 118 39.87 -32.14 12.35
N GLU A 119 40.55 -32.77 13.33
CA GLU A 119 41.23 -34.04 13.13
C GLU A 119 40.28 -35.24 12.92
N ASN A 120 39.02 -35.06 13.29
CA ASN A 120 37.93 -36.03 13.10
C ASN A 120 36.61 -35.31 12.86
N GLU A 121 35.53 -36.09 12.54
CA GLU A 121 34.20 -35.57 12.21
C GLU A 121 33.52 -34.79 13.36
N ASN A 122 33.97 -35.03 14.61
CA ASN A 122 33.41 -34.38 15.81
C ASN A 122 34.31 -33.23 16.32
N ALA A 123 35.18 -32.66 15.49
CA ALA A 123 36.04 -31.56 15.86
C ALA A 123 36.03 -30.47 14.78
N VAL A 124 36.06 -29.22 15.19
CA VAL A 124 36.24 -28.03 14.34
C VAL A 124 37.41 -27.18 14.90
N ARG A 125 38.18 -26.64 13.98
CA ARG A 125 39.29 -25.71 14.32
C ARG A 125 38.84 -24.29 13.98
N VAL A 126 38.85 -23.42 14.96
CA VAL A 126 38.51 -22.02 14.89
C VAL A 126 39.77 -21.19 14.69
N ASN A 127 39.81 -20.35 13.64
CA ASN A 127 40.98 -19.55 13.27
C ASN A 127 40.79 -18.05 13.56
N ARG A 128 39.75 -17.67 14.29
CA ARG A 128 39.47 -16.30 14.69
C ARG A 128 38.68 -16.26 16.00
N SER A 129 39.09 -15.45 16.96
CA SER A 129 38.36 -15.21 18.20
C SER A 129 37.12 -14.33 17.95
N VAL A 130 36.06 -14.60 18.70
CA VAL A 130 34.80 -13.83 18.73
C VAL A 130 34.56 -13.31 20.15
N LYS A 131 33.71 -12.30 20.25
CA LYS A 131 33.26 -11.72 21.52
C LYS A 131 31.86 -12.16 21.84
N THR A 132 31.49 -12.13 23.11
CA THR A 132 30.11 -12.33 23.54
C THR A 132 29.16 -11.41 22.76
N GLY A 133 28.14 -11.97 22.15
CA GLY A 133 27.15 -11.28 21.30
C GLY A 133 27.49 -11.28 19.81
N ASP A 134 28.72 -11.67 19.41
CA ASP A 134 29.06 -11.67 17.98
C ASP A 134 28.16 -12.63 17.19
N HIS A 135 27.61 -12.14 16.09
CA HIS A 135 26.73 -12.84 15.15
C HIS A 135 25.41 -13.39 15.76
N ILE A 136 24.97 -12.82 16.88
CA ILE A 136 23.69 -13.12 17.51
C ILE A 136 22.74 -11.97 17.28
N ARG A 137 21.55 -12.29 16.81
CA ARG A 137 20.40 -11.38 16.81
C ARG A 137 19.60 -11.63 18.08
N LYS A 138 19.37 -10.57 18.84
CA LYS A 138 18.61 -10.66 20.10
C LYS A 138 17.10 -10.68 19.86
N ALA A 139 16.40 -11.42 20.73
CA ALA A 139 14.94 -11.36 20.75
C ALA A 139 14.46 -9.90 20.90
N GLY A 140 13.58 -9.46 20.00
CA GLY A 140 13.03 -8.10 20.00
C GLY A 140 13.99 -7.02 19.49
N GLU A 141 15.10 -7.38 18.88
CA GLU A 141 16.07 -6.39 18.35
C GLU A 141 15.46 -5.47 17.29
N ASP A 142 14.56 -5.99 16.45
CA ASP A 142 13.89 -5.22 15.41
C ASP A 142 12.58 -4.60 15.91
N LEU A 143 11.73 -5.39 16.61
CA LEU A 143 10.43 -4.95 17.11
C LEU A 143 10.10 -5.61 18.46
N CYS A 144 9.49 -4.80 19.32
CA CYS A 144 8.91 -5.25 20.59
C CYS A 144 7.36 -5.15 20.56
N PRO A 145 6.65 -5.90 21.42
CA PRO A 145 5.21 -5.72 21.58
C PRO A 145 4.86 -4.28 21.94
N GLY A 146 3.93 -3.68 21.19
CA GLY A 146 3.52 -2.29 21.32
C GLY A 146 4.18 -1.31 20.35
N ASP A 147 5.27 -1.72 19.67
CA ASP A 147 5.89 -0.88 18.66
C ASP A 147 4.93 -0.66 17.48
N GLN A 148 4.81 0.59 17.07
CA GLN A 148 4.02 0.99 15.90
C GLN A 148 4.76 0.61 14.63
N VAL A 149 4.09 -0.13 13.74
CA VAL A 149 4.69 -0.66 12.51
C VAL A 149 4.09 -0.09 11.22
N ILE A 150 2.81 0.29 11.27
CA ILE A 150 2.13 0.95 10.14
C ILE A 150 1.21 2.03 10.71
N ASP A 151 1.31 3.24 10.17
CA ASP A 151 0.45 4.36 10.53
C ASP A 151 -0.97 4.20 9.96
N GLN A 152 -1.96 4.80 10.63
CA GLN A 152 -3.27 5.04 10.04
C GLN A 152 -3.13 5.90 8.77
N GLY A 153 -3.94 5.62 7.74
CA GLY A 153 -3.90 6.35 6.49
C GLY A 153 -2.77 5.91 5.54
N THR A 154 -2.08 4.81 5.85
CA THR A 154 -1.00 4.27 5.01
C THR A 154 -1.57 3.41 3.89
N SER A 155 -1.18 3.68 2.64
CA SER A 155 -1.44 2.78 1.52
C SER A 155 -0.56 1.54 1.62
N LEU A 156 -1.17 0.36 1.70
CA LEU A 156 -0.49 -0.91 1.91
C LEU A 156 0.27 -1.37 0.66
N THR A 157 1.60 -1.41 0.77
CA THR A 157 2.52 -1.91 -0.25
C THR A 157 2.78 -3.42 -0.08
N PRO A 158 3.42 -4.10 -1.05
CA PRO A 158 3.84 -5.49 -0.88
C PRO A 158 4.75 -5.71 0.36
N ALA A 159 5.60 -4.73 0.71
CA ALA A 159 6.44 -4.80 1.91
C ALA A 159 5.57 -4.80 3.19
N HIS A 160 4.54 -3.95 3.24
CA HIS A 160 3.59 -3.93 4.36
C HIS A 160 2.83 -5.26 4.49
N ILE A 161 2.41 -5.88 3.38
CA ILE A 161 1.76 -7.20 3.42
C ILE A 161 2.71 -8.27 3.98
N GLY A 162 3.97 -8.26 3.56
CA GLY A 162 5.00 -9.16 4.11
C GLY A 162 5.25 -8.94 5.60
N LEU A 163 5.31 -7.68 6.04
CA LEU A 163 5.46 -7.32 7.44
C LEU A 163 4.27 -7.82 8.28
N LEU A 164 3.03 -7.55 7.85
CA LEU A 164 1.82 -8.03 8.52
C LEU A 164 1.81 -9.55 8.67
N ALA A 165 2.16 -10.28 7.60
CA ALA A 165 2.26 -11.74 7.64
C ALA A 165 3.34 -12.22 8.63
N GLY A 166 4.52 -11.56 8.64
CA GLY A 166 5.62 -11.86 9.57
C GLY A 166 5.26 -11.60 11.05
N LEU A 167 4.33 -10.67 11.30
CA LEU A 167 3.81 -10.36 12.63
C LEU A 167 2.57 -11.19 13.03
N GLY A 168 2.17 -12.17 12.20
CA GLY A 168 0.96 -12.97 12.46
C GLY A 168 -0.36 -12.19 12.31
N VAL A 169 -0.34 -11.02 11.71
CA VAL A 169 -1.52 -10.19 11.45
C VAL A 169 -2.13 -10.60 10.12
N TYR A 170 -3.14 -11.44 10.13
CA TYR A 170 -3.81 -11.94 8.92
C TYR A 170 -5.05 -11.15 8.51
N GLN A 171 -5.54 -10.27 9.37
CA GLN A 171 -6.62 -9.34 9.06
C GLN A 171 -6.23 -7.93 9.45
N VAL A 172 -6.60 -6.96 8.62
CA VAL A 172 -6.31 -5.55 8.82
C VAL A 172 -7.57 -4.72 8.58
N SER A 173 -7.77 -3.68 9.41
CA SER A 173 -8.81 -2.68 9.22
C SER A 173 -8.35 -1.67 8.18
N VAL A 174 -9.14 -1.48 7.14
CA VAL A 174 -8.85 -0.58 6.02
C VAL A 174 -10.06 0.28 5.70
N ILE A 175 -9.83 1.42 5.05
CA ILE A 175 -10.92 2.22 4.49
C ILE A 175 -11.48 1.48 3.27
N ARG A 176 -12.83 1.34 3.20
CA ARG A 176 -13.46 0.74 2.01
C ARG A 176 -13.17 1.54 0.75
N ARG A 177 -13.15 0.87 -0.39
CA ARG A 177 -12.99 1.54 -1.68
C ARG A 177 -14.18 2.43 -1.98
N PRO A 178 -13.98 3.67 -2.49
CA PRO A 178 -15.09 4.48 -2.97
C PRO A 178 -15.66 3.90 -4.27
N THR A 179 -17.00 3.97 -4.38
CA THR A 179 -17.72 3.69 -5.62
C THR A 179 -18.00 5.01 -6.33
N VAL A 180 -17.52 5.15 -7.56
CA VAL A 180 -17.65 6.39 -8.36
C VAL A 180 -18.55 6.15 -9.58
N GLY A 181 -19.63 6.93 -9.67
CA GLY A 181 -20.50 6.94 -10.84
C GLY A 181 -19.97 7.89 -11.91
N ILE A 182 -19.97 7.47 -13.17
CA ILE A 182 -19.51 8.28 -14.30
C ILE A 182 -20.56 8.33 -15.40
N PHE A 183 -20.85 9.54 -15.90
CA PHE A 183 -21.67 9.72 -17.10
C PHE A 183 -21.10 10.80 -18.00
N SER A 184 -21.42 10.69 -19.30
CA SER A 184 -21.13 11.71 -20.30
C SER A 184 -22.45 12.33 -20.78
N THR A 185 -22.44 13.61 -21.15
CA THR A 185 -23.55 14.26 -21.83
C THR A 185 -23.05 15.12 -22.99
N GLY A 186 -23.84 15.20 -24.05
CA GLY A 186 -23.58 15.95 -25.26
C GLY A 186 -24.29 15.33 -26.47
N ASP A 187 -25.11 16.08 -27.17
CA ASP A 187 -25.85 15.62 -28.35
C ASP A 187 -24.94 15.22 -29.53
N GLU A 188 -23.67 15.71 -29.52
CA GLU A 188 -22.68 15.33 -30.49
C GLU A 188 -22.04 13.96 -30.21
N LEU A 189 -22.21 13.41 -28.99
CA LEU A 189 -21.57 12.18 -28.58
C LEU A 189 -22.30 10.95 -29.08
N VAL A 190 -21.52 9.95 -29.49
CA VAL A 190 -22.03 8.64 -29.96
C VAL A 190 -21.20 7.54 -29.33
N GLU A 191 -21.86 6.45 -28.95
CA GLU A 191 -21.22 5.26 -28.43
C GLU A 191 -21.14 4.15 -29.51
N GLY A 192 -20.17 3.27 -29.38
CA GLY A 192 -20.03 2.09 -30.24
C GLY A 192 -19.28 2.35 -31.55
N SER A 193 -19.39 1.39 -32.46
CA SER A 193 -18.60 1.31 -33.72
C SER A 193 -19.35 1.83 -34.96
N GLN A 194 -20.54 2.35 -34.81
CA GLN A 194 -21.36 2.87 -35.93
C GLN A 194 -20.64 4.01 -36.67
N THR A 195 -20.97 4.21 -37.95
CA THR A 195 -20.45 5.32 -38.74
C THR A 195 -20.98 6.66 -38.17
N LEU A 196 -20.05 7.59 -37.93
CA LEU A 196 -20.40 8.92 -37.42
C LEU A 196 -21.08 9.74 -38.50
N LEU A 197 -22.13 10.44 -38.13
CA LEU A 197 -22.74 11.48 -38.94
C LEU A 197 -21.94 12.80 -38.85
N PRO A 198 -22.08 13.74 -39.79
CA PRO A 198 -21.47 15.05 -39.68
C PRO A 198 -21.84 15.74 -38.35
N GLY A 199 -20.82 16.21 -37.62
CA GLY A 199 -20.96 16.85 -36.30
C GLY A 199 -20.91 15.88 -35.13
N GLN A 200 -20.94 14.58 -35.33
CA GLN A 200 -20.83 13.59 -34.26
C GLN A 200 -19.36 13.24 -33.95
N ILE A 201 -19.10 12.97 -32.68
CA ILE A 201 -17.83 12.44 -32.18
C ILE A 201 -18.11 11.26 -31.23
N ARG A 202 -17.07 10.46 -30.95
CA ARG A 202 -17.22 9.33 -30.02
C ARG A 202 -17.02 9.78 -28.58
N ASP A 203 -17.83 9.24 -27.69
CA ASP A 203 -17.58 9.33 -26.26
C ASP A 203 -16.29 8.54 -25.93
N SER A 204 -15.22 9.25 -25.61
CA SER A 204 -13.94 8.68 -25.18
C SER A 204 -13.62 9.00 -23.74
N ASN A 205 -14.21 10.06 -23.19
CA ASN A 205 -13.90 10.54 -21.85
C ASN A 205 -14.35 9.56 -20.79
N ARG A 206 -15.59 9.09 -20.86
CA ARG A 206 -16.16 8.17 -19.90
C ARG A 206 -15.31 6.90 -19.78
N PHE A 207 -14.95 6.29 -20.91
CA PHE A 207 -14.10 5.08 -20.92
C PHE A 207 -12.70 5.31 -20.35
N SER A 208 -12.06 6.43 -20.68
CA SER A 208 -10.73 6.74 -20.13
C SER A 208 -10.77 7.07 -18.64
N LEU A 209 -11.82 7.75 -18.15
CA LEU A 209 -12.01 8.04 -16.73
C LEU A 209 -12.30 6.77 -15.92
N ILE A 210 -13.13 5.86 -16.43
CA ILE A 210 -13.38 4.55 -15.81
C ILE A 210 -12.05 3.80 -15.65
N ALA A 211 -11.28 3.69 -16.73
CA ALA A 211 -9.99 3.00 -16.70
C ALA A 211 -8.99 3.64 -15.71
N LEU A 212 -8.95 4.97 -15.60
CA LEU A 212 -8.13 5.68 -14.62
C LEU A 212 -8.58 5.39 -13.18
N LEU A 213 -9.86 5.49 -12.90
CA LEU A 213 -10.44 5.18 -11.58
C LEU A 213 -10.14 3.75 -11.15
N GLU A 214 -10.36 2.78 -12.03
CA GLU A 214 -10.06 1.37 -11.75
C GLU A 214 -8.58 1.13 -11.51
N SER A 215 -7.69 1.80 -12.26
CA SER A 215 -6.23 1.71 -12.04
C SER A 215 -5.80 2.26 -10.68
N ASP A 216 -6.52 3.25 -10.17
CA ASP A 216 -6.29 3.87 -8.86
C ASP A 216 -7.02 3.14 -7.73
N GLY A 217 -7.72 2.05 -8.06
CA GLY A 217 -8.36 1.14 -7.10
C GLY A 217 -9.77 1.56 -6.65
N PHE A 218 -10.44 2.46 -7.39
CA PHE A 218 -11.85 2.77 -7.16
C PHE A 218 -12.76 1.68 -7.74
N GLU A 219 -13.95 1.54 -7.19
CA GLU A 219 -15.05 0.83 -7.84
C GLU A 219 -15.81 1.80 -8.74
N THR A 220 -16.23 1.37 -9.92
CA THR A 220 -16.88 2.25 -10.90
C THR A 220 -18.29 1.79 -11.25
N ILE A 221 -19.21 2.73 -11.46
CA ILE A 221 -20.52 2.51 -12.04
C ILE A 221 -20.62 3.36 -13.30
N ASP A 222 -20.72 2.70 -14.45
CA ASP A 222 -20.98 3.35 -15.73
C ASP A 222 -22.45 3.72 -15.83
N LEU A 223 -22.77 5.02 -15.68
CA LEU A 223 -24.10 5.57 -15.78
C LEU A 223 -24.50 5.92 -17.24
N GLY A 224 -23.58 5.77 -18.19
CA GLY A 224 -23.83 5.84 -19.61
C GLY A 224 -23.66 7.21 -20.24
N LEU A 225 -24.05 7.27 -21.51
CA LEU A 225 -24.17 8.49 -22.30
C LEU A 225 -25.59 9.02 -22.20
N ILE A 226 -25.75 10.21 -21.61
CA ILE A 226 -27.05 10.79 -21.25
C ILE A 226 -27.43 11.86 -22.26
N PRO A 227 -28.66 11.89 -22.75
CA PRO A 227 -29.15 12.98 -23.58
C PRO A 227 -29.02 14.33 -22.90
N ASP A 228 -28.68 15.37 -23.68
CA ASP A 228 -28.44 16.71 -23.13
C ASP A 228 -29.82 17.43 -22.89
N ASN A 229 -30.55 16.91 -21.91
CA ASN A 229 -31.81 17.50 -21.43
C ASN A 229 -31.90 17.40 -19.89
N LYS A 230 -32.67 18.34 -19.31
CA LYS A 230 -32.77 18.52 -17.86
C LYS A 230 -33.24 17.24 -17.13
N ASP A 231 -34.32 16.63 -17.62
CA ASP A 231 -34.98 15.51 -16.91
C ASP A 231 -34.07 14.26 -16.88
N ALA A 232 -33.40 13.94 -18.01
CA ALA A 232 -32.49 12.80 -18.09
C ALA A 232 -31.25 12.98 -17.22
N ILE A 233 -30.67 14.19 -17.17
CA ILE A 233 -29.52 14.49 -16.33
C ILE A 233 -29.91 14.42 -14.85
N GLU A 234 -31.07 15.00 -14.46
CA GLU A 234 -31.57 14.97 -13.08
C GLU A 234 -31.80 13.52 -12.60
N GLU A 235 -32.46 12.68 -13.44
CA GLU A 235 -32.69 11.27 -13.16
C GLU A 235 -31.36 10.51 -12.96
N THR A 236 -30.38 10.75 -13.84
CA THR A 236 -29.05 10.11 -13.74
C THR A 236 -28.28 10.53 -12.48
N VAL A 237 -28.32 11.82 -12.12
CA VAL A 237 -27.69 12.32 -10.90
C VAL A 237 -28.36 11.71 -9.67
N GLN A 238 -29.69 11.63 -9.63
CA GLN A 238 -30.43 10.99 -8.53
C GLN A 238 -30.11 9.49 -8.42
N GLU A 239 -30.07 8.77 -9.55
CA GLU A 239 -29.66 7.37 -9.57
C GLU A 239 -28.23 7.19 -9.01
N GLY A 240 -27.30 8.04 -9.45
CA GLY A 240 -25.91 7.99 -9.03
C GLY A 240 -25.72 8.29 -7.53
N ILE A 241 -26.41 9.30 -6.99
CA ILE A 241 -26.40 9.64 -5.57
C ILE A 241 -26.84 8.45 -4.71
N GLY A 242 -27.85 7.72 -5.17
CA GLY A 242 -28.35 6.54 -4.44
C GLY A 242 -27.41 5.33 -4.42
N LYS A 243 -26.38 5.30 -5.27
CA LYS A 243 -25.52 4.12 -5.48
C LYS A 243 -24.02 4.38 -5.29
N CYS A 244 -23.57 5.63 -5.35
CA CYS A 244 -22.17 6.00 -5.43
C CYS A 244 -21.74 6.91 -4.27
N ASP A 245 -20.45 6.88 -3.96
CA ASP A 245 -19.81 7.78 -3.00
C ASP A 245 -19.37 9.10 -3.63
N ALA A 246 -19.23 9.12 -4.95
CA ALA A 246 -18.95 10.31 -5.74
C ALA A 246 -19.48 10.16 -7.16
N LEU A 247 -19.73 11.28 -7.83
CA LEU A 247 -20.14 11.34 -9.23
C LEU A 247 -19.14 12.16 -10.06
N ILE A 248 -18.90 11.70 -11.28
CA ILE A 248 -18.13 12.42 -12.28
C ILE A 248 -19.02 12.59 -13.54
N THR A 249 -19.16 13.83 -13.99
CA THR A 249 -19.72 14.12 -15.33
C THR A 249 -18.64 14.69 -16.24
N THR A 250 -18.65 14.29 -17.49
CA THR A 250 -17.80 14.86 -18.53
C THR A 250 -18.64 15.44 -19.64
N GLY A 251 -18.35 16.69 -20.02
CA GLY A 251 -19.21 17.54 -20.81
C GLY A 251 -20.09 18.42 -19.91
N GLY A 252 -20.75 19.41 -20.50
CA GLY A 252 -21.69 20.27 -19.80
C GLY A 252 -21.09 21.19 -18.72
N VAL A 253 -19.76 21.44 -18.70
CA VAL A 253 -19.10 22.35 -17.74
C VAL A 253 -18.49 23.58 -18.41
N SER A 254 -18.89 23.84 -19.64
CA SER A 254 -18.46 25.01 -20.39
C SER A 254 -19.18 26.29 -19.93
N MET A 255 -18.75 27.45 -20.43
CA MET A 255 -19.39 28.75 -20.17
C MET A 255 -20.61 29.01 -21.04
N GLY A 256 -21.18 27.97 -21.70
CA GLY A 256 -22.33 28.07 -22.58
C GLY A 256 -23.63 28.37 -21.82
N ASP A 257 -24.50 29.19 -22.44
CA ASP A 257 -25.79 29.58 -21.86
C ASP A 257 -26.86 28.45 -21.85
N TYR A 258 -26.58 27.31 -22.48
CA TYR A 258 -27.48 26.16 -22.64
C TYR A 258 -26.91 24.86 -21.98
N ASP A 259 -26.20 25.00 -20.88
CA ASP A 259 -25.56 23.89 -20.19
C ASP A 259 -26.53 23.30 -19.15
N TYR A 260 -27.32 22.25 -19.55
CA TYR A 260 -28.29 21.62 -18.65
C TYR A 260 -27.65 20.98 -17.43
N VAL A 261 -26.40 20.45 -17.53
CA VAL A 261 -25.67 19.92 -16.37
C VAL A 261 -25.52 21.02 -15.31
N LYS A 262 -25.15 22.22 -15.74
CA LYS A 262 -25.00 23.36 -14.84
C LYS A 262 -26.32 23.74 -14.17
N VAL A 263 -27.40 23.76 -14.89
CA VAL A 263 -28.72 24.07 -14.36
C VAL A 263 -29.14 23.05 -13.32
N VAL A 264 -29.08 21.75 -13.70
CA VAL A 264 -29.48 20.63 -12.83
C VAL A 264 -28.64 20.60 -11.55
N LEU A 265 -27.31 20.63 -11.67
CA LEU A 265 -26.45 20.55 -10.50
C LEU A 265 -26.57 21.77 -9.56
N ASN A 266 -26.82 22.98 -10.09
CA ASN A 266 -27.10 24.15 -9.25
C ASN A 266 -28.46 24.08 -8.55
N ASP A 267 -29.48 23.47 -9.21
CA ASP A 267 -30.81 23.27 -8.60
C ASP A 267 -30.76 22.20 -7.49
N MET A 268 -29.87 21.18 -7.62
CA MET A 268 -29.79 20.03 -6.73
C MET A 268 -28.80 20.20 -5.56
N GLY A 269 -27.78 21.07 -5.68
CA GLY A 269 -26.73 21.15 -4.67
C GLY A 269 -25.93 22.44 -4.68
N ASP A 270 -24.96 22.52 -3.77
CA ASP A 270 -24.02 23.65 -3.64
C ASP A 270 -22.83 23.44 -4.57
N MET A 271 -22.96 23.92 -5.80
CA MET A 271 -21.95 23.77 -6.84
C MET A 271 -21.09 25.04 -7.01
N ARG A 272 -19.78 24.86 -7.06
CA ARG A 272 -18.81 25.93 -7.42
C ARG A 272 -18.25 25.68 -8.81
N TRP A 273 -18.48 26.63 -9.73
CA TRP A 273 -17.94 26.61 -11.09
C TRP A 273 -16.63 27.41 -11.11
N MET A 274 -15.54 26.76 -11.42
CA MET A 274 -14.20 27.31 -11.26
C MET A 274 -13.47 27.44 -12.60
N GLN A 275 -12.60 28.45 -12.69
CA GLN A 275 -11.58 28.56 -13.73
C GLN A 275 -10.23 28.44 -13.05
N ILE A 276 -9.56 27.30 -13.25
CA ILE A 276 -8.31 26.99 -12.59
C ILE A 276 -7.12 27.45 -13.44
N ALA A 277 -6.04 27.85 -12.79
CA ALA A 277 -4.83 28.34 -13.43
C ALA A 277 -3.92 27.20 -13.94
N ILE A 278 -4.51 26.25 -14.68
CA ILE A 278 -3.82 25.14 -15.36
C ILE A 278 -4.11 25.15 -16.87
N LYS A 279 -3.24 24.51 -17.64
CA LYS A 279 -3.40 24.39 -19.09
C LYS A 279 -2.87 23.04 -19.58
N PRO A 280 -3.78 22.18 -20.17
CA PRO A 280 -5.23 22.36 -20.34
C PRO A 280 -6.01 22.20 -19.04
N ALA A 281 -7.31 22.02 -19.09
CA ALA A 281 -8.22 21.79 -17.96
C ALA A 281 -8.58 23.03 -17.11
N LYS A 282 -8.73 24.19 -17.78
CA LYS A 282 -9.13 25.42 -17.11
C LYS A 282 -10.51 25.39 -16.44
N PRO A 283 -11.63 24.93 -17.12
CA PRO A 283 -12.93 24.84 -16.48
C PRO A 283 -13.03 23.59 -15.62
N PHE A 284 -13.64 23.72 -14.45
CA PHE A 284 -13.88 22.66 -13.50
C PHE A 284 -15.08 23.02 -12.62
N ALA A 285 -15.93 22.05 -12.33
CA ALA A 285 -17.01 22.19 -11.38
C ALA A 285 -16.85 21.19 -10.25
N PHE A 286 -17.14 21.62 -9.04
CA PHE A 286 -17.19 20.74 -7.88
C PHE A 286 -18.24 21.24 -6.91
N GLY A 287 -18.97 20.31 -6.32
CA GLY A 287 -19.90 20.58 -5.25
C GLY A 287 -20.38 19.32 -4.58
N VAL A 288 -21.36 19.45 -3.70
CA VAL A 288 -21.95 18.35 -2.96
C VAL A 288 -23.47 18.37 -3.19
N VAL A 289 -24.01 17.26 -3.64
CA VAL A 289 -25.45 17.04 -3.86
C VAL A 289 -25.91 15.95 -2.92
N GLU A 290 -26.82 16.26 -2.01
CA GLU A 290 -27.32 15.34 -0.97
C GLU A 290 -26.22 14.59 -0.20
N GLY A 291 -25.08 15.25 0.04
CA GLY A 291 -23.94 14.65 0.74
C GLY A 291 -22.94 13.90 -0.17
N VAL A 292 -23.22 13.76 -1.47
CA VAL A 292 -22.33 13.08 -2.43
C VAL A 292 -21.52 14.13 -3.21
N PRO A 293 -20.18 14.05 -3.23
CA PRO A 293 -19.31 14.87 -4.06
C PRO A 293 -19.60 14.68 -5.55
N VAL A 294 -19.76 15.77 -6.29
CA VAL A 294 -20.00 15.76 -7.74
C VAL A 294 -18.91 16.58 -8.44
N PHE A 295 -18.25 15.98 -9.39
CA PHE A 295 -17.16 16.55 -10.18
C PHE A 295 -17.60 16.75 -11.62
N GLY A 296 -17.56 17.98 -12.10
CA GLY A 296 -17.81 18.32 -13.50
C GLY A 296 -16.49 18.56 -14.23
N LEU A 297 -16.19 17.74 -15.22
CA LEU A 297 -14.95 17.77 -16.00
C LEU A 297 -15.18 18.29 -17.41
N PRO A 298 -14.14 18.94 -18.03
CA PRO A 298 -14.23 19.45 -19.40
C PRO A 298 -14.52 18.34 -20.43
N GLY A 299 -15.25 18.67 -21.50
CA GLY A 299 -15.50 17.75 -22.60
C GLY A 299 -14.27 17.43 -23.46
N ASN A 300 -13.19 18.26 -23.43
CA ASN A 300 -11.95 17.92 -24.11
C ASN A 300 -11.23 16.75 -23.42
N PRO A 301 -10.88 15.63 -24.11
CA PRO A 301 -10.33 14.41 -23.50
C PRO A 301 -9.08 14.65 -22.67
N VAL A 302 -8.12 15.42 -23.19
CA VAL A 302 -6.88 15.71 -22.46
C VAL A 302 -7.17 16.55 -21.22
N SER A 303 -8.10 17.50 -21.32
CA SER A 303 -8.50 18.35 -20.18
C SER A 303 -9.21 17.53 -19.11
N SER A 304 -10.06 16.58 -19.49
CA SER A 304 -10.75 15.69 -18.57
C SER A 304 -9.77 14.84 -17.76
N MET A 305 -8.81 14.19 -18.43
CA MET A 305 -7.76 13.41 -17.78
C MET A 305 -6.87 14.27 -16.86
N VAL A 306 -6.47 15.47 -17.29
CA VAL A 306 -5.66 16.39 -16.46
C VAL A 306 -6.46 16.85 -15.25
N SER A 307 -7.76 17.13 -15.37
CA SER A 307 -8.61 17.47 -14.24
C SER A 307 -8.71 16.31 -13.24
N TYR A 308 -8.89 15.09 -13.72
CA TYR A 308 -8.90 13.89 -12.88
C TYR A 308 -7.60 13.76 -12.07
N LEU A 309 -6.44 13.76 -12.75
CA LEU A 309 -5.13 13.60 -12.11
C LEU A 309 -4.76 14.74 -11.15
N SER A 310 -5.33 15.92 -11.35
CA SER A 310 -4.96 17.11 -10.57
C SER A 310 -5.93 17.43 -9.42
N LEU A 311 -7.16 16.91 -9.47
CA LEU A 311 -8.26 17.37 -8.59
C LEU A 311 -9.10 16.24 -7.98
N ILE A 312 -9.00 15.02 -8.51
CA ILE A 312 -9.74 13.85 -8.01
C ILE A 312 -8.78 12.84 -7.42
N HIS A 313 -7.72 12.50 -8.12
CA HIS A 313 -6.67 11.57 -7.67
C HIS A 313 -5.76 12.16 -6.57
N ILE A 314 -6.14 13.22 -5.95
CA ILE A 314 -5.39 13.83 -4.84
C ILE A 314 -5.83 13.21 -3.52
#